data_b98cd8924efa38864e91e4c917c1ed0c
#
_entry.id   b98cd8924efa38864e91e4c917c1ed0c
#
_cell.length_a   1.000
_cell.length_b   1.000
_cell.length_c   1.000
_cell.angle_alpha   90.00
_cell.angle_beta   90.00
_cell.angle_gamma   90.00
#
_symmetry.space_group_name_H-M   'P 1'
#
loop_
_entity.id
_entity.type
_entity.pdbx_description
1 polymer ?
#
loop_
_entity_poly.entity_id
_entity_poly.type
_entity_poly.pdbx_seq_one_letter_code
_entity_poly.pdbx_strand_id
1 'polypeptide(L)'
;MKGTERTSKIVTNLFLVALMFVLTNEGRGQPSLLSRSGLKNLVDETLQQAMKHHSQHKEIYGSEEFWSFRQLAVGLAEAVCFSEAIQVLKAMPKPTKEFAKQQYWDIHRQVAEIAAKSGRHDLAVQLTKQIPNYMTRYHKRMEPTGDMQKASAVRAIAQAIENLPSPQAQKRFKEALYLVVQIGDNFWHGDSLCALAKAAHKFSPQEAKRLASQVLAIAEKCTEDNKRMNLIAKVAAVVSRWDKQKAMELFNRALTIGLRQPQKYYERDFAVWFVVERMIEAEFWDEAIKTAQLLPEIEPKVSDIPALAPMVILPPTKWRALATIAKALVERGQVERALQIVETIKPPLTRIDTLIAIAQLLAKSSPQKAEELLWKAMADTSENVTTANGYFIAIVEVAAKIVPQKVSEFAFKAVKPLRRLGGYTAATTLSGIAAKMANVDQSASKALFSEALKVARRISNPDQRMLALETLAGQMAHANFFGDAVALLPEIEQTSQARGNVSPGRWCLTTRRIVETMAKAGQINQAISLLQKMSQCRNEDRFEALLAIGEALAQRDRKKAEKFIRQAWQMAKAEWQRYERQAQLSRRLGSSPYPPHPDLFLQSLKVTITVARIVSAQTSRR
;
A
#
# COMPACT_ATOMS: atom_id res chain seq x y z
N MET A 1 22.92 46.64 5.70
CA MET A 1 21.84 46.09 4.88
C MET A 1 22.07 46.11 3.35
N LYS A 2 23.15 46.66 2.80
CA LYS A 2 23.43 46.63 1.33
C LYS A 2 24.31 45.45 0.85
N GLY A 3 24.83 44.63 1.73
CA GLY A 3 25.70 43.48 1.39
C GLY A 3 24.96 42.19 1.07
N THR A 4 23.80 41.94 1.68
CA THR A 4 23.04 40.71 1.56
C THR A 4 22.22 40.59 0.25
N GLU A 5 21.81 41.71 -0.33
CA GLU A 5 21.13 41.74 -1.63
C GLU A 5 22.07 41.47 -2.82
N ARG A 6 23.35 41.86 -2.72
CA ARG A 6 24.36 41.56 -3.78
C ARG A 6 24.74 40.07 -3.81
N THR A 7 24.88 39.42 -2.66
CA THR A 7 25.18 38.01 -2.58
C THR A 7 24.02 37.15 -3.08
N SER A 8 22.76 37.52 -2.79
CA SER A 8 21.57 36.82 -3.30
C SER A 8 21.48 36.90 -4.84
N LYS A 9 21.70 38.08 -5.43
CA LYS A 9 21.69 38.23 -6.91
C LYS A 9 22.84 37.50 -7.59
N ILE A 10 24.01 37.39 -6.98
CA ILE A 10 25.14 36.66 -7.52
C ILE A 10 24.88 35.15 -7.49
N VAL A 11 24.30 34.64 -6.41
CA VAL A 11 23.93 33.23 -6.28
C VAL A 11 22.80 32.85 -7.26
N THR A 12 21.82 33.75 -7.46
CA THR A 12 20.72 33.52 -8.42
C THR A 12 21.24 33.59 -9.87
N ASN A 13 22.17 34.48 -10.19
CA ASN A 13 22.78 34.56 -11.53
C ASN A 13 23.77 33.41 -11.79
N LEU A 14 24.54 32.96 -10.81
CA LEU A 14 25.38 31.76 -10.91
C LEU A 14 24.53 30.50 -11.10
N PHE A 15 23.37 30.42 -10.45
CA PHE A 15 22.42 29.30 -10.64
C PHE A 15 21.79 29.36 -12.04
N LEU A 16 21.42 30.54 -12.56
CA LEU A 16 20.92 30.72 -13.93
C LEU A 16 22.00 30.42 -14.99
N VAL A 17 23.24 30.81 -14.73
CA VAL A 17 24.40 30.51 -15.62
C VAL A 17 24.74 29.02 -15.55
N ALA A 18 24.72 28.38 -14.37
CA ALA A 18 24.87 26.93 -14.24
C ALA A 18 23.72 26.16 -14.92
N LEU A 19 22.49 26.68 -14.82
CA LEU A 19 21.33 26.14 -15.52
C LEU A 19 21.43 26.31 -17.03
N MET A 20 21.91 27.44 -17.53
CA MET A 20 22.22 27.65 -18.96
C MET A 20 23.39 26.78 -19.43
N PHE A 21 24.44 26.62 -18.61
CA PHE A 21 25.59 25.77 -18.97
C PHE A 21 25.20 24.28 -19.05
N VAL A 22 24.30 23.82 -18.18
CA VAL A 22 23.70 22.46 -18.26
C VAL A 22 22.80 22.33 -19.49
N LEU A 23 22.09 23.40 -19.88
CA LEU A 23 21.21 23.43 -21.04
C LEU A 23 21.94 23.53 -22.38
N THR A 24 23.18 24.08 -22.41
CA THR A 24 23.99 24.23 -23.64
C THR A 24 24.99 23.09 -23.85
N ASN A 25 25.34 22.34 -22.81
CA ASN A 25 26.19 21.15 -22.89
C ASN A 25 25.39 19.84 -23.05
N GLU A 26 24.31 19.85 -23.84
CA GLU A 26 23.74 18.60 -24.37
C GLU A 26 24.77 18.00 -25.37
N GLY A 27 25.73 17.28 -24.77
CA GLY A 27 26.72 16.53 -25.53
C GLY A 27 26.02 15.59 -26.50
N ARG A 28 26.28 15.80 -27.79
CA ARG A 28 25.90 14.90 -28.86
C ARG A 28 26.33 13.48 -28.50
N GLY A 29 25.37 12.63 -28.06
CA GLY A 29 25.62 11.22 -27.87
C GLY A 29 25.05 10.54 -26.61
N GLN A 30 24.51 11.27 -25.62
CA GLN A 30 23.88 10.58 -24.47
C GLN A 30 22.49 10.04 -24.87
N PRO A 31 22.18 8.75 -24.53
CA PRO A 31 20.86 8.20 -24.80
C PRO A 31 19.79 8.94 -24.01
N SER A 32 18.58 9.09 -24.59
CA SER A 32 17.43 9.64 -23.89
C SER A 32 17.16 8.84 -22.61
N LEU A 33 16.96 9.53 -21.47
CA LEU A 33 16.61 8.89 -20.20
C LEU A 33 15.31 8.07 -20.29
N LEU A 34 14.38 8.49 -21.15
CA LEU A 34 13.10 7.80 -21.37
C LEU A 34 13.21 6.70 -22.44
N SER A 35 14.43 6.29 -22.82
CA SER A 35 14.70 5.13 -23.68
C SER A 35 15.03 3.89 -22.82
N ARG A 36 15.02 2.72 -23.45
CA ARG A 36 15.42 1.47 -22.78
C ARG A 36 16.90 1.48 -22.38
N SER A 37 17.76 2.08 -23.19
CA SER A 37 19.18 2.29 -22.86
C SER A 37 19.37 3.29 -21.73
N GLY A 38 18.58 4.38 -21.71
CA GLY A 38 18.57 5.34 -20.61
C GLY A 38 18.11 4.72 -19.29
N LEU A 39 17.05 3.91 -19.32
CA LEU A 39 16.61 3.15 -18.14
C LEU A 39 17.72 2.22 -17.64
N LYS A 40 18.37 1.47 -18.54
CA LYS A 40 19.47 0.58 -18.16
C LYS A 40 20.58 1.33 -17.44
N ASN A 41 21.01 2.47 -17.97
CA ASN A 41 22.04 3.31 -17.33
C ASN A 41 21.60 3.79 -15.94
N LEU A 42 20.32 4.22 -15.77
CA LEU A 42 19.78 4.62 -14.48
C LEU A 42 19.77 3.46 -13.47
N VAL A 43 19.39 2.26 -13.91
CA VAL A 43 19.42 1.05 -13.08
C VAL A 43 20.84 0.75 -12.65
N ASP A 44 21.82 0.79 -13.57
CA ASP A 44 23.23 0.53 -13.26
C ASP A 44 23.78 1.56 -12.25
N GLU A 45 23.52 2.86 -12.42
CA GLU A 45 23.94 3.90 -11.48
C GLU A 45 23.25 3.74 -10.11
N THR A 46 21.95 3.46 -10.08
CA THR A 46 21.19 3.26 -8.82
C THR A 46 21.62 1.98 -8.11
N LEU A 47 21.95 0.93 -8.87
CA LEU A 47 22.48 -0.32 -8.33
C LEU A 47 23.85 -0.13 -7.66
N GLN A 48 24.75 0.66 -8.27
CA GLN A 48 26.01 1.03 -7.65
C GLN A 48 25.82 1.77 -6.32
N GLN A 49 24.84 2.69 -6.26
CA GLN A 49 24.47 3.36 -5.00
C GLN A 49 23.93 2.37 -3.98
N ALA A 50 23.08 1.41 -4.40
CA ALA A 50 22.55 0.37 -3.52
C ALA A 50 23.67 -0.52 -2.95
N MET A 51 24.65 -0.91 -3.77
CA MET A 51 25.80 -1.68 -3.32
C MET A 51 26.65 -0.90 -2.31
N LYS A 52 26.85 0.39 -2.55
CA LYS A 52 27.61 1.24 -1.65
C LYS A 52 26.86 1.47 -0.33
N HIS A 53 25.57 1.70 -0.38
CA HIS A 53 24.70 1.79 0.78
C HIS A 53 24.78 0.49 1.59
N HIS A 54 24.62 -0.67 0.96
CA HIS A 54 24.74 -1.97 1.61
C HIS A 54 26.09 -2.16 2.31
N SER A 55 27.21 -1.84 1.63
CA SER A 55 28.56 -2.02 2.22
C SER A 55 28.78 -1.15 3.46
N GLN A 56 28.15 0.02 3.55
CA GLN A 56 28.29 0.96 4.66
C GLN A 56 27.36 0.63 5.84
N HIS A 57 26.21 0.00 5.58
CA HIS A 57 25.20 -0.32 6.60
C HIS A 57 25.30 -1.71 7.19
N LYS A 58 26.15 -2.58 6.63
CA LYS A 58 26.29 -3.98 7.04
C LYS A 58 26.58 -4.17 8.54
N GLU A 59 27.24 -3.19 9.17
CA GLU A 59 27.62 -3.26 10.58
C GLU A 59 26.62 -2.61 11.54
N ILE A 60 25.77 -1.69 11.06
CA ILE A 60 24.96 -0.79 11.90
C ILE A 60 23.51 -1.24 12.03
N TYR A 61 22.90 -1.72 10.94
CA TYR A 61 21.46 -2.05 10.87
C TYR A 61 21.23 -3.50 10.46
N GLY A 62 21.34 -4.43 11.41
CA GLY A 62 21.12 -5.86 11.14
C GLY A 62 19.75 -6.24 10.54
N SER A 63 18.76 -5.35 10.61
CA SER A 63 17.39 -5.58 10.11
C SER A 63 17.10 -5.03 8.70
N GLU A 64 17.96 -4.21 8.12
CA GLU A 64 17.71 -3.55 6.84
C GLU A 64 18.85 -3.69 5.81
N GLU A 65 19.65 -4.73 5.95
CA GLU A 65 20.85 -4.95 5.13
C GLU A 65 20.57 -4.93 3.62
N PHE A 66 19.40 -5.46 3.21
CA PHE A 66 19.00 -5.53 1.79
C PHE A 66 17.90 -4.54 1.39
N TRP A 67 17.59 -3.55 2.23
CA TRP A 67 16.48 -2.63 2.01
C TRP A 67 16.57 -1.92 0.63
N SER A 68 17.72 -1.39 0.26
CA SER A 68 17.91 -0.68 -1.01
C SER A 68 17.71 -1.58 -2.23
N PHE A 69 18.22 -2.82 -2.18
CA PHE A 69 18.01 -3.82 -3.24
C PHE A 69 16.55 -4.23 -3.35
N ARG A 70 15.86 -4.41 -2.21
CA ARG A 70 14.44 -4.73 -2.17
C ARG A 70 13.62 -3.65 -2.87
N GLN A 71 13.83 -2.38 -2.50
CA GLN A 71 13.09 -1.26 -3.09
C GLN A 71 13.32 -1.18 -4.61
N LEU A 72 14.55 -1.39 -5.07
CA LEU A 72 14.88 -1.32 -6.49
C LEU A 72 14.32 -2.54 -7.26
N ALA A 73 14.58 -3.77 -6.80
CA ALA A 73 14.15 -4.98 -7.50
C ALA A 73 12.61 -5.10 -7.56
N VAL A 74 11.94 -4.87 -6.42
CA VAL A 74 10.47 -4.94 -6.33
C VAL A 74 9.83 -3.83 -7.13
N GLY A 75 10.32 -2.58 -7.01
CA GLY A 75 9.80 -1.44 -7.78
C GLY A 75 9.95 -1.61 -9.31
N LEU A 76 11.05 -2.19 -9.78
CA LEU A 76 11.24 -2.53 -11.20
C LEU A 76 10.28 -3.66 -11.63
N ALA A 77 10.07 -4.67 -10.80
CA ALA A 77 9.11 -5.73 -11.08
C ALA A 77 7.67 -5.20 -11.15
N GLU A 78 7.27 -4.33 -10.23
CA GLU A 78 5.96 -3.64 -10.24
C GLU A 78 5.78 -2.76 -11.49
N ALA A 79 6.87 -2.15 -11.98
CA ALA A 79 6.91 -1.43 -13.26
C ALA A 79 6.96 -2.38 -14.48
N VAL A 80 6.85 -3.69 -14.30
CA VAL A 80 6.93 -4.73 -15.33
C VAL A 80 8.29 -4.77 -16.07
N CYS A 81 9.32 -4.19 -15.48
CA CYS A 81 10.71 -4.20 -15.99
C CYS A 81 11.49 -5.39 -15.40
N PHE A 82 11.06 -6.62 -15.73
CA PHE A 82 11.59 -7.85 -15.11
C PHE A 82 13.05 -8.14 -15.45
N SER A 83 13.54 -7.77 -16.64
CA SER A 83 14.95 -7.93 -17.02
C SER A 83 15.87 -7.15 -16.09
N GLU A 84 15.50 -5.93 -15.79
CA GLU A 84 16.21 -5.03 -14.89
C GLU A 84 16.07 -5.47 -13.43
N ALA A 85 14.88 -5.94 -13.01
CA ALA A 85 14.68 -6.52 -11.69
C ALA A 85 15.59 -7.76 -11.47
N ILE A 86 15.70 -8.65 -12.46
CA ILE A 86 16.59 -9.82 -12.42
C ILE A 86 18.07 -9.38 -12.37
N GLN A 87 18.46 -8.33 -13.09
CA GLN A 87 19.80 -7.77 -13.01
C GLN A 87 20.14 -7.35 -11.57
N VAL A 88 19.21 -6.68 -10.89
CA VAL A 88 19.37 -6.31 -9.47
C VAL A 88 19.52 -7.54 -8.58
N LEU A 89 18.65 -8.56 -8.75
CA LEU A 89 18.72 -9.81 -7.97
C LEU A 89 20.08 -10.52 -8.14
N LYS A 90 20.62 -10.55 -9.36
CA LYS A 90 21.93 -11.15 -9.65
C LYS A 90 23.12 -10.38 -9.06
N ALA A 91 22.97 -9.07 -8.95
CA ALA A 91 24.01 -8.19 -8.42
C ALA A 91 24.01 -8.10 -6.88
N MET A 92 22.93 -8.57 -6.21
CA MET A 92 22.88 -8.58 -4.74
C MET A 92 24.01 -9.40 -4.15
N PRO A 93 24.73 -8.87 -3.14
CA PRO A 93 25.77 -9.63 -2.44
C PRO A 93 25.14 -10.81 -1.70
N LYS A 94 25.87 -11.94 -1.68
CA LYS A 94 25.39 -13.13 -0.95
C LYS A 94 25.35 -12.86 0.56
N PRO A 95 24.26 -13.22 1.25
CA PRO A 95 24.11 -12.98 2.68
C PRO A 95 25.05 -13.88 3.50
N THR A 96 25.71 -13.31 4.50
CA THR A 96 26.59 -14.04 5.41
C THR A 96 25.92 -14.42 6.74
N LYS A 97 24.92 -13.60 7.19
CA LYS A 97 24.19 -13.80 8.44
C LYS A 97 22.84 -14.46 8.18
N GLU A 98 22.30 -15.24 9.14
CA GLU A 98 21.00 -15.93 9.00
C GLU A 98 19.84 -14.96 8.72
N PHE A 99 19.77 -13.86 9.45
CA PHE A 99 18.73 -12.86 9.27
C PHE A 99 18.80 -12.19 7.88
N ALA A 100 20.00 -11.92 7.40
CA ALA A 100 20.25 -11.38 6.07
C ALA A 100 19.82 -12.36 4.96
N LYS A 101 19.93 -13.69 5.19
CA LYS A 101 19.41 -14.71 4.27
C LYS A 101 17.90 -14.61 4.10
N GLN A 102 17.17 -14.34 5.19
CA GLN A 102 15.71 -14.16 5.13
C GLN A 102 15.33 -13.00 4.22
N GLN A 103 15.95 -11.83 4.40
CA GLN A 103 15.69 -10.65 3.57
C GLN A 103 16.06 -10.89 2.11
N TYR A 104 17.22 -11.47 1.86
CA TYR A 104 17.70 -11.78 0.51
C TYR A 104 16.69 -12.65 -0.28
N TRP A 105 16.23 -13.74 0.30
CA TRP A 105 15.29 -14.64 -0.36
C TRP A 105 13.85 -14.12 -0.36
N ASP A 106 13.49 -13.24 0.59
CA ASP A 106 12.20 -12.55 0.58
C ASP A 106 12.06 -11.63 -0.63
N ILE A 107 13.15 -11.00 -1.09
CA ILE A 107 13.17 -10.20 -2.32
C ILE A 107 12.90 -11.10 -3.53
N HIS A 108 13.56 -12.25 -3.64
CA HIS A 108 13.30 -13.22 -4.71
C HIS A 108 11.84 -13.68 -4.72
N ARG A 109 11.27 -13.98 -3.55
CA ARG A 109 9.87 -14.34 -3.38
C ARG A 109 8.93 -13.23 -3.88
N GLN A 110 9.14 -11.98 -3.45
CA GLN A 110 8.29 -10.86 -3.87
C GLN A 110 8.33 -10.64 -5.38
N VAL A 111 9.49 -10.69 -5.99
CA VAL A 111 9.61 -10.58 -7.47
C VAL A 111 8.94 -11.76 -8.17
N ALA A 112 9.04 -12.98 -7.62
CA ALA A 112 8.35 -14.16 -8.16
C ALA A 112 6.82 -14.03 -8.08
N GLU A 113 6.28 -13.54 -6.96
CA GLU A 113 4.85 -13.29 -6.77
C GLU A 113 4.31 -12.23 -7.74
N ILE A 114 5.05 -11.14 -7.94
CA ILE A 114 4.70 -10.10 -8.92
C ILE A 114 4.74 -10.68 -10.34
N ALA A 115 5.75 -11.48 -10.67
CA ALA A 115 5.86 -12.14 -11.96
C ALA A 115 4.66 -13.08 -12.22
N ALA A 116 4.25 -13.88 -11.22
CA ALA A 116 3.06 -14.74 -11.31
C ALA A 116 1.78 -13.94 -11.59
N LYS A 117 1.54 -12.87 -10.82
CA LYS A 117 0.39 -11.98 -10.98
C LYS A 117 0.37 -11.26 -12.34
N SER A 118 1.55 -10.98 -12.90
CA SER A 118 1.72 -10.33 -14.22
C SER A 118 1.71 -11.33 -15.40
N GLY A 119 1.35 -12.60 -15.17
CA GLY A 119 1.32 -13.65 -16.20
C GLY A 119 2.70 -14.17 -16.64
N ARG A 120 3.80 -13.75 -15.98
CA ARG A 120 5.16 -14.22 -16.28
C ARG A 120 5.50 -15.49 -15.50
N HIS A 121 4.69 -16.54 -15.73
CA HIS A 121 4.73 -17.80 -14.96
C HIS A 121 6.09 -18.49 -15.01
N ASP A 122 6.75 -18.53 -16.17
CA ASP A 122 8.08 -19.17 -16.31
C ASP A 122 9.09 -18.51 -15.37
N LEU A 123 9.08 -17.18 -15.33
CA LEU A 123 9.96 -16.41 -14.45
C LEU A 123 9.63 -16.64 -12.98
N ALA A 124 8.34 -16.67 -12.62
CA ALA A 124 7.91 -16.95 -11.25
C ALA A 124 8.41 -18.32 -10.78
N VAL A 125 8.27 -19.36 -11.61
CA VAL A 125 8.79 -20.70 -11.33
C VAL A 125 10.32 -20.69 -11.22
N GLN A 126 11.03 -20.02 -12.14
CA GLN A 126 12.48 -19.94 -12.11
C GLN A 126 13.02 -19.28 -10.84
N LEU A 127 12.42 -18.16 -10.41
CA LEU A 127 12.84 -17.46 -9.19
C LEU A 127 12.52 -18.27 -7.94
N THR A 128 11.36 -18.95 -7.90
CA THR A 128 10.98 -19.80 -6.77
C THR A 128 11.94 -20.98 -6.59
N LYS A 129 12.41 -21.58 -7.69
CA LYS A 129 13.41 -22.67 -7.66
C LYS A 129 14.73 -22.25 -7.01
N GLN A 130 15.10 -20.99 -7.10
CA GLN A 130 16.35 -20.48 -6.54
C GLN A 130 16.31 -20.36 -5.01
N ILE A 131 15.13 -20.27 -4.40
CA ILE A 131 14.99 -20.16 -2.95
C ILE A 131 15.40 -21.49 -2.31
N PRO A 132 16.46 -21.55 -1.48
CA PRO A 132 16.87 -22.79 -0.84
C PRO A 132 15.97 -23.14 0.35
N ASN A 133 16.08 -24.38 0.83
CA ASN A 133 15.55 -24.74 2.13
C ASN A 133 16.54 -24.28 3.18
N TYR A 134 16.10 -23.41 4.08
CA TYR A 134 16.93 -22.94 5.19
C TYR A 134 16.06 -22.63 6.41
N MET A 135 16.67 -22.70 7.58
CA MET A 135 16.05 -22.39 8.86
C MET A 135 16.55 -21.04 9.34
N THR A 136 15.70 -20.27 9.99
CA THR A 136 16.11 -19.08 10.75
C THR A 136 15.68 -19.21 12.19
N ARG A 137 16.50 -18.66 13.11
CA ARG A 137 16.13 -18.60 14.52
C ARG A 137 15.25 -17.40 14.77
N TYR A 138 13.98 -17.66 15.13
CA TYR A 138 13.05 -16.63 15.58
C TYR A 138 12.77 -16.82 17.08
N HIS A 139 13.21 -15.87 17.90
CA HIS A 139 13.28 -16.01 19.35
C HIS A 139 14.07 -17.27 19.76
N LYS A 140 13.44 -18.24 20.40
CA LYS A 140 14.07 -19.50 20.83
C LYS A 140 13.77 -20.70 19.91
N ARG A 141 13.04 -20.48 18.80
CA ARG A 141 12.63 -21.56 17.86
C ARG A 141 13.34 -21.42 16.52
N MET A 142 13.60 -22.55 15.89
CA MET A 142 14.06 -22.61 14.49
C MET A 142 12.85 -22.70 13.58
N GLU A 143 12.74 -21.76 12.63
CA GLU A 143 11.61 -21.69 11.69
C GLU A 143 12.06 -22.05 10.27
N PRO A 144 11.30 -22.88 9.52
CA PRO A 144 11.62 -23.28 8.15
C PRO A 144 11.32 -22.14 7.15
N THR A 145 12.07 -21.06 7.25
CA THR A 145 11.82 -19.80 6.54
C THR A 145 11.93 -19.95 5.02
N GLY A 146 12.88 -20.74 4.53
CA GLY A 146 13.00 -21.03 3.09
C GLY A 146 11.78 -21.73 2.52
N ASP A 147 11.26 -22.70 3.25
CA ASP A 147 10.04 -23.44 2.86
C ASP A 147 8.80 -22.54 2.90
N MET A 148 8.69 -21.67 3.91
CA MET A 148 7.63 -20.66 3.99
C MET A 148 7.63 -19.72 2.77
N GLN A 149 8.80 -19.25 2.36
CA GLN A 149 8.93 -18.37 1.21
C GLN A 149 8.58 -19.07 -0.10
N LYS A 150 9.05 -20.32 -0.30
CA LYS A 150 8.64 -21.15 -1.45
C LYS A 150 7.14 -21.36 -1.49
N ALA A 151 6.54 -21.73 -0.36
CA ALA A 151 5.10 -21.96 -0.26
C ALA A 151 4.30 -20.69 -0.62
N SER A 152 4.75 -19.51 -0.19
CA SER A 152 4.11 -18.24 -0.55
C SER A 152 4.16 -17.99 -2.07
N ALA A 153 5.31 -18.19 -2.71
CA ALA A 153 5.45 -18.07 -4.16
C ALA A 153 4.59 -19.09 -4.91
N VAL A 154 4.56 -20.35 -4.44
CA VAL A 154 3.69 -21.41 -5.02
C VAL A 154 2.21 -21.06 -4.93
N ARG A 155 1.76 -20.48 -3.80
CA ARG A 155 0.36 -19.99 -3.69
C ARG A 155 0.03 -18.93 -4.74
N ALA A 156 0.93 -17.97 -4.97
CA ALA A 156 0.73 -16.94 -6.00
C ALA A 156 0.68 -17.56 -7.41
N ILE A 157 1.54 -18.54 -7.69
CA ILE A 157 1.52 -19.30 -8.95
C ILE A 157 0.21 -20.08 -9.08
N ALA A 158 -0.25 -20.79 -8.03
CA ALA A 158 -1.50 -21.55 -8.03
C ALA A 158 -2.71 -20.62 -8.29
N GLN A 159 -2.76 -19.47 -7.65
CA GLN A 159 -3.81 -18.45 -7.88
C GLN A 159 -3.81 -17.94 -9.33
N ALA A 160 -2.64 -17.73 -9.91
CA ALA A 160 -2.52 -17.32 -11.31
C ALA A 160 -3.00 -18.42 -12.26
N ILE A 161 -2.71 -19.70 -11.96
CA ILE A 161 -3.17 -20.89 -12.73
C ILE A 161 -4.70 -20.97 -12.79
N GLU A 162 -5.42 -20.62 -11.71
CA GLU A 162 -6.89 -20.65 -11.68
C GLU A 162 -7.54 -19.80 -12.80
N ASN A 163 -6.83 -18.81 -13.34
CA ASN A 163 -7.33 -17.90 -14.38
C ASN A 163 -6.86 -18.27 -15.79
N LEU A 164 -6.10 -19.34 -15.95
CA LEU A 164 -5.58 -19.79 -17.25
C LEU A 164 -6.55 -20.73 -17.98
N PRO A 165 -6.51 -20.75 -19.33
CA PRO A 165 -7.15 -21.80 -20.12
C PRO A 165 -6.62 -23.20 -19.75
N SER A 166 -7.49 -24.23 -19.81
CA SER A 166 -7.18 -25.58 -19.31
C SER A 166 -5.84 -26.17 -19.78
N PRO A 167 -5.43 -26.12 -21.05
CA PRO A 167 -4.14 -26.70 -21.48
C PRO A 167 -2.93 -25.98 -20.84
N GLN A 168 -3.01 -24.65 -20.74
CA GLN A 168 -1.94 -23.86 -20.12
C GLN A 168 -1.91 -24.09 -18.61
N ALA A 169 -3.09 -24.15 -17.97
CA ALA A 169 -3.22 -24.42 -16.54
C ALA A 169 -2.59 -25.78 -16.18
N GLN A 170 -2.83 -26.84 -16.95
CA GLN A 170 -2.24 -28.17 -16.73
C GLN A 170 -0.70 -28.14 -16.82
N LYS A 171 -0.14 -27.45 -17.82
CA LYS A 171 1.32 -27.32 -17.95
C LYS A 171 1.92 -26.64 -16.74
N ARG A 172 1.38 -25.46 -16.36
CA ARG A 172 1.88 -24.66 -15.22
C ARG A 172 1.67 -25.36 -13.88
N PHE A 173 0.59 -26.10 -13.75
CA PHE A 173 0.34 -26.92 -12.57
C PHE A 173 1.43 -27.98 -12.34
N LYS A 174 1.86 -28.69 -13.38
CA LYS A 174 2.96 -29.67 -13.27
C LYS A 174 4.26 -29.01 -12.83
N GLU A 175 4.57 -27.83 -13.37
CA GLU A 175 5.75 -27.04 -12.99
C GLU A 175 5.67 -26.59 -11.52
N ALA A 176 4.51 -26.13 -11.06
CA ALA A 176 4.30 -25.74 -9.67
C ALA A 176 4.35 -26.95 -8.71
N LEU A 177 3.80 -28.10 -9.12
CA LEU A 177 3.86 -29.31 -8.31
C LEU A 177 5.31 -29.78 -8.08
N TYR A 178 6.18 -29.63 -9.08
CA TYR A 178 7.61 -29.90 -8.93
C TYR A 178 8.27 -29.02 -7.86
N LEU A 179 7.84 -27.75 -7.72
CA LEU A 179 8.34 -26.86 -6.67
C LEU A 179 7.91 -27.33 -5.28
N VAL A 180 6.68 -27.83 -5.15
CA VAL A 180 6.14 -28.30 -3.86
C VAL A 180 6.94 -29.48 -3.33
N VAL A 181 7.37 -30.41 -4.19
CA VAL A 181 8.21 -31.56 -3.77
C VAL A 181 9.53 -31.10 -3.12
N GLN A 182 10.00 -29.89 -3.41
CA GLN A 182 11.23 -29.32 -2.83
C GLN A 182 11.00 -28.67 -1.46
N ILE A 183 9.77 -28.58 -0.97
CA ILE A 183 9.44 -28.02 0.35
C ILE A 183 9.57 -29.14 1.39
N GLY A 184 10.50 -28.99 2.31
CA GLY A 184 10.80 -30.04 3.31
C GLY A 184 9.89 -30.00 4.53
N ASP A 185 9.40 -28.83 4.93
CA ASP A 185 8.51 -28.69 6.08
C ASP A 185 7.10 -29.19 5.76
N ASN A 186 6.56 -30.06 6.59
CA ASN A 186 5.24 -30.68 6.38
C ASN A 186 4.11 -29.66 6.27
N PHE A 187 4.10 -28.62 7.09
CA PHE A 187 3.04 -27.61 7.06
C PHE A 187 3.05 -26.81 5.76
N TRP A 188 4.23 -26.28 5.37
CA TRP A 188 4.35 -25.49 4.14
C TRP A 188 4.19 -26.33 2.88
N HIS A 189 4.59 -27.59 2.93
CA HIS A 189 4.30 -28.57 1.86
C HIS A 189 2.80 -28.78 1.71
N GLY A 190 2.09 -29.10 2.80
CA GLY A 190 0.64 -29.29 2.82
C GLY A 190 -0.12 -28.04 2.38
N ASP A 191 0.30 -26.85 2.84
CA ASP A 191 -0.28 -25.57 2.45
C ASP A 191 -0.19 -25.32 0.93
N SER A 192 0.96 -25.63 0.35
CA SER A 192 1.21 -25.51 -1.10
C SER A 192 0.38 -26.50 -1.91
N LEU A 193 0.29 -27.76 -1.45
CA LEU A 193 -0.57 -28.78 -2.09
C LEU A 193 -2.04 -28.38 -2.04
N CYS A 194 -2.50 -27.78 -0.94
CA CYS A 194 -3.87 -27.29 -0.80
C CYS A 194 -4.19 -26.20 -1.82
N ALA A 195 -3.27 -25.23 -2.01
CA ALA A 195 -3.43 -24.20 -3.03
C ALA A 195 -3.50 -24.80 -4.45
N LEU A 196 -2.64 -25.78 -4.75
CA LEU A 196 -2.68 -26.47 -6.03
C LEU A 196 -3.93 -27.33 -6.19
N ALA A 197 -4.43 -27.99 -5.14
CA ALA A 197 -5.69 -28.74 -5.19
C ALA A 197 -6.88 -27.83 -5.55
N LYS A 198 -6.91 -26.62 -4.98
CA LYS A 198 -7.90 -25.59 -5.32
C LYS A 198 -7.84 -25.21 -6.80
N ALA A 199 -6.65 -24.96 -7.33
CA ALA A 199 -6.45 -24.62 -8.74
C ALA A 199 -6.79 -25.80 -9.67
N ALA A 200 -6.36 -27.02 -9.33
CA ALA A 200 -6.58 -28.22 -10.12
C ALA A 200 -8.06 -28.58 -10.29
N HIS A 201 -8.93 -28.22 -9.36
CA HIS A 201 -10.35 -28.58 -9.42
C HIS A 201 -11.03 -28.18 -10.74
N LYS A 202 -10.62 -27.07 -11.36
CA LYS A 202 -11.22 -26.57 -12.63
C LYS A 202 -10.87 -27.42 -13.86
N PHE A 203 -9.69 -28.04 -13.89
CA PHE A 203 -9.20 -28.77 -15.08
C PHE A 203 -8.87 -30.24 -14.82
N SER A 204 -8.72 -30.65 -13.58
CA SER A 204 -8.45 -32.02 -13.16
C SER A 204 -9.04 -32.32 -11.77
N PRO A 205 -10.38 -32.54 -11.64
CA PRO A 205 -11.02 -32.83 -10.35
C PRO A 205 -10.46 -34.05 -9.62
N GLN A 206 -10.01 -35.05 -10.35
CA GLN A 206 -9.38 -36.27 -9.79
C GLN A 206 -8.07 -35.90 -9.07
N GLU A 207 -7.23 -35.08 -9.70
CA GLU A 207 -5.98 -34.63 -9.13
C GLU A 207 -6.23 -33.74 -7.90
N ALA A 208 -7.25 -32.88 -7.95
CA ALA A 208 -7.65 -32.08 -6.79
C ALA A 208 -8.01 -32.95 -5.58
N LYS A 209 -8.80 -34.02 -5.79
CA LYS A 209 -9.16 -34.99 -4.75
C LYS A 209 -7.92 -35.73 -4.20
N ARG A 210 -7.02 -36.15 -5.08
CA ARG A 210 -5.76 -36.83 -4.70
C ARG A 210 -4.91 -35.92 -3.82
N LEU A 211 -4.72 -34.64 -4.22
CA LEU A 211 -3.94 -33.69 -3.45
C LEU A 211 -4.60 -33.37 -2.10
N ALA A 212 -5.92 -33.17 -2.05
CA ALA A 212 -6.65 -32.97 -0.80
C ALA A 212 -6.44 -34.13 0.20
N SER A 213 -6.49 -35.38 -0.27
CA SER A 213 -6.21 -36.54 0.56
C SER A 213 -4.75 -36.55 1.07
N GLN A 214 -3.79 -36.16 0.24
CA GLN A 214 -2.39 -36.03 0.66
C GLN A 214 -2.23 -34.97 1.75
N VAL A 215 -2.89 -33.81 1.62
CA VAL A 215 -2.83 -32.75 2.64
C VAL A 215 -3.40 -33.24 3.98
N LEU A 216 -4.49 -34.00 3.97
CA LEU A 216 -5.03 -34.61 5.20
C LEU A 216 -4.01 -35.56 5.86
N ALA A 217 -3.36 -36.42 5.09
CA ALA A 217 -2.32 -37.29 5.60
C ALA A 217 -1.10 -36.54 6.16
N ILE A 218 -0.78 -35.38 5.58
CA ILE A 218 0.28 -34.47 6.09
C ILE A 218 -0.18 -33.80 7.38
N ALA A 219 -1.43 -33.34 7.44
CA ALA A 219 -1.99 -32.70 8.64
C ALA A 219 -1.91 -33.63 9.87
N GLU A 220 -2.14 -34.95 9.69
CA GLU A 220 -1.99 -35.92 10.80
C GLU A 220 -0.56 -36.02 11.33
N LYS A 221 0.43 -35.73 10.49
CA LYS A 221 1.84 -35.76 10.88
C LYS A 221 2.30 -34.44 11.53
N CYS A 222 1.49 -33.37 11.48
CA CYS A 222 1.81 -32.11 12.14
C CYS A 222 1.68 -32.26 13.66
N THR A 223 2.77 -31.99 14.36
CA THR A 223 2.81 -32.05 15.83
C THR A 223 2.15 -30.85 16.49
N GLU A 224 2.14 -29.69 15.82
CA GLU A 224 1.54 -28.45 16.30
C GLU A 224 0.06 -28.38 15.91
N ASP A 225 -0.82 -28.28 16.92
CA ASP A 225 -2.26 -28.24 16.71
C ASP A 225 -2.74 -27.08 15.84
N ASN A 226 -2.11 -25.90 15.93
CA ASN A 226 -2.45 -24.75 15.09
C ASN A 226 -2.14 -25.03 13.59
N LYS A 227 -1.03 -25.67 13.28
CA LYS A 227 -0.66 -26.07 11.91
C LYS A 227 -1.60 -27.15 11.39
N ARG A 228 -1.89 -28.16 12.24
CA ARG A 228 -2.85 -29.25 11.92
C ARG A 228 -4.23 -28.68 11.60
N MET A 229 -4.78 -27.86 12.50
CA MET A 229 -6.07 -27.18 12.35
C MET A 229 -6.13 -26.38 11.04
N ASN A 230 -5.09 -25.60 10.76
CA ASN A 230 -5.01 -24.73 9.58
C ASN A 230 -5.10 -25.57 8.28
N LEU A 231 -4.33 -26.65 8.17
CA LEU A 231 -4.38 -27.53 6.99
C LEU A 231 -5.75 -28.20 6.84
N ILE A 232 -6.34 -28.71 7.92
CA ILE A 232 -7.67 -29.36 7.88
C ILE A 232 -8.73 -28.35 7.41
N ALA A 233 -8.75 -27.12 7.96
CA ALA A 233 -9.72 -26.09 7.56
C ALA A 233 -9.56 -25.68 6.08
N LYS A 234 -8.32 -25.53 5.58
CA LYS A 234 -8.05 -25.26 4.17
C LYS A 234 -8.54 -26.38 3.26
N VAL A 235 -8.26 -27.64 3.62
CA VAL A 235 -8.74 -28.79 2.84
C VAL A 235 -10.26 -28.87 2.87
N ALA A 236 -10.91 -28.60 4.01
CA ALA A 236 -12.37 -28.53 4.09
C ALA A 236 -12.94 -27.57 3.05
N ALA A 237 -12.37 -26.36 2.92
CA ALA A 237 -12.80 -25.39 1.92
C ALA A 237 -12.57 -25.87 0.46
N VAL A 238 -11.56 -26.68 0.20
CA VAL A 238 -11.36 -27.29 -1.12
C VAL A 238 -12.33 -28.44 -1.36
N VAL A 239 -12.51 -29.34 -0.37
CA VAL A 239 -13.41 -30.52 -0.43
C VAL A 239 -14.86 -30.10 -0.61
N SER A 240 -15.28 -28.95 -0.07
CA SER A 240 -16.67 -28.42 -0.21
C SER A 240 -17.14 -28.29 -1.66
N ARG A 241 -16.22 -28.22 -2.60
CA ARG A 241 -16.52 -28.13 -4.04
C ARG A 241 -17.09 -29.41 -4.65
N TRP A 242 -16.95 -30.56 -3.98
CA TRP A 242 -17.47 -31.85 -4.46
C TRP A 242 -18.13 -32.68 -3.37
N ASP A 243 -17.91 -32.42 -2.08
CA ASP A 243 -18.49 -33.15 -0.95
C ASP A 243 -18.68 -32.23 0.24
N LYS A 244 -19.90 -31.66 0.35
CA LYS A 244 -20.24 -30.71 1.42
C LYS A 244 -20.31 -31.38 2.79
N GLN A 245 -20.77 -32.65 2.85
CA GLN A 245 -20.86 -33.36 4.12
C GLN A 245 -19.46 -33.60 4.71
N LYS A 246 -18.54 -34.12 3.88
CA LYS A 246 -17.14 -34.31 4.29
C LYS A 246 -16.44 -33.02 4.66
N ALA A 247 -16.72 -31.93 3.93
CA ALA A 247 -16.19 -30.62 4.27
C ALA A 247 -16.63 -30.17 5.67
N MET A 248 -17.92 -30.38 6.02
CA MET A 248 -18.45 -30.03 7.34
C MET A 248 -17.79 -30.86 8.46
N GLU A 249 -17.62 -32.17 8.26
CA GLU A 249 -16.88 -33.00 9.22
C GLU A 249 -15.47 -32.45 9.48
N LEU A 250 -14.78 -32.05 8.41
CA LEU A 250 -13.44 -31.45 8.49
C LEU A 250 -13.44 -30.10 9.19
N PHE A 251 -14.42 -29.23 8.90
CA PHE A 251 -14.55 -27.95 9.62
C PHE A 251 -14.81 -28.15 11.12
N ASN A 252 -15.69 -29.06 11.51
CA ASN A 252 -15.96 -29.38 12.90
C ASN A 252 -14.71 -29.94 13.61
N ARG A 253 -13.94 -30.75 12.91
CA ARG A 253 -12.66 -31.26 13.42
C ARG A 253 -11.64 -30.13 13.59
N ALA A 254 -11.49 -29.26 12.61
CA ALA A 254 -10.61 -28.08 12.71
C ALA A 254 -11.01 -27.17 13.85
N LEU A 255 -12.30 -26.87 14.01
CA LEU A 255 -12.85 -26.06 15.09
C LEU A 255 -12.57 -26.68 16.47
N THR A 256 -12.76 -28.01 16.61
CA THR A 256 -12.46 -28.73 17.86
C THR A 256 -10.98 -28.58 18.26
N ILE A 257 -10.06 -28.62 17.29
CA ILE A 257 -8.64 -28.41 17.55
C ILE A 257 -8.37 -26.94 17.89
N GLY A 258 -9.00 -26.01 17.17
CA GLY A 258 -8.86 -24.55 17.40
C GLY A 258 -9.34 -24.13 18.80
N LEU A 259 -10.44 -24.68 19.28
CA LEU A 259 -10.99 -24.40 20.61
C LEU A 259 -10.12 -24.90 21.77
N ARG A 260 -9.22 -25.86 21.52
CA ARG A 260 -8.25 -26.33 22.52
C ARG A 260 -7.01 -25.42 22.62
N GLN A 261 -6.86 -24.45 21.70
CA GLN A 261 -5.73 -23.52 21.75
C GLN A 261 -5.78 -22.68 23.03
N PRO A 262 -4.62 -22.28 23.58
CA PRO A 262 -4.59 -21.40 24.74
C PRO A 262 -5.25 -20.04 24.44
N GLN A 263 -5.94 -19.48 25.43
CA GLN A 263 -6.47 -18.12 25.32
C GLN A 263 -5.36 -17.05 25.41
N LYS A 264 -4.17 -17.46 25.83
CA LYS A 264 -3.00 -16.58 25.89
C LYS A 264 -2.67 -16.03 24.49
N TYR A 265 -2.51 -14.70 24.39
CA TYR A 265 -2.27 -14.01 23.12
C TYR A 265 -3.38 -14.20 22.07
N TYR A 266 -4.61 -14.53 22.51
CA TYR A 266 -5.77 -14.70 21.61
C TYR A 266 -5.62 -15.83 20.58
N GLU A 267 -4.74 -16.80 20.82
CA GLU A 267 -4.47 -17.91 19.88
C GLU A 267 -5.77 -18.66 19.52
N ARG A 268 -6.65 -18.91 20.50
CA ARG A 268 -7.96 -19.53 20.28
C ARG A 268 -8.85 -18.67 19.36
N ASP A 269 -8.90 -17.36 19.60
CA ASP A 269 -9.78 -16.46 18.84
C ASP A 269 -9.31 -16.38 17.37
N PHE A 270 -8.00 -16.31 17.13
CA PHE A 270 -7.43 -16.40 15.79
C PHE A 270 -7.71 -17.76 15.12
N ALA A 271 -7.63 -18.87 15.87
CA ALA A 271 -7.96 -20.21 15.35
C ALA A 271 -9.43 -20.30 14.95
N VAL A 272 -10.36 -19.87 15.79
CA VAL A 272 -11.80 -19.82 15.50
C VAL A 272 -12.07 -18.93 14.27
N TRP A 273 -11.49 -17.74 14.23
CA TRP A 273 -11.62 -16.84 13.11
C TRP A 273 -11.13 -17.46 11.79
N PHE A 274 -9.99 -18.13 11.82
CA PHE A 274 -9.46 -18.80 10.64
C PHE A 274 -10.43 -19.86 10.09
N VAL A 275 -11.09 -20.62 10.96
CA VAL A 275 -12.11 -21.58 10.54
C VAL A 275 -13.33 -20.87 9.95
N VAL A 276 -13.78 -19.75 10.56
CA VAL A 276 -14.89 -18.92 10.03
C VAL A 276 -14.56 -18.43 8.61
N GLU A 277 -13.35 -17.92 8.37
CA GLU A 277 -12.94 -17.48 7.02
C GLU A 277 -13.00 -18.60 5.99
N ARG A 278 -12.58 -19.82 6.37
CA ARG A 278 -12.64 -20.98 5.46
C ARG A 278 -14.07 -21.45 5.23
N MET A 279 -14.97 -21.36 6.24
CA MET A 279 -16.40 -21.63 6.08
C MET A 279 -17.06 -20.60 5.14
N ILE A 280 -16.71 -19.32 5.25
CA ILE A 280 -17.15 -18.25 4.32
C ILE A 280 -16.70 -18.57 2.88
N GLU A 281 -15.43 -18.94 2.68
CA GLU A 281 -14.88 -19.32 1.37
C GLU A 281 -15.63 -20.53 0.76
N ALA A 282 -16.08 -21.44 1.59
CA ALA A 282 -16.80 -22.65 1.24
C ALA A 282 -18.34 -22.47 1.20
N GLU A 283 -18.85 -21.27 1.48
CA GLU A 283 -20.28 -20.92 1.51
C GLU A 283 -21.11 -21.67 2.58
N PHE A 284 -20.50 -22.04 3.70
CA PHE A 284 -21.16 -22.60 4.88
C PHE A 284 -21.63 -21.47 5.81
N TRP A 285 -22.64 -20.74 5.38
CA TRP A 285 -23.06 -19.47 6.02
C TRP A 285 -23.61 -19.64 7.43
N ASP A 286 -24.49 -20.61 7.65
CA ASP A 286 -25.12 -20.84 8.97
C ASP A 286 -24.08 -21.28 10.00
N GLU A 287 -23.17 -22.13 9.57
CA GLU A 287 -22.09 -22.62 10.41
C GLU A 287 -21.06 -21.53 10.68
N ALA A 288 -20.75 -20.71 9.70
CA ALA A 288 -19.87 -19.55 9.89
C ALA A 288 -20.47 -18.56 10.90
N ILE A 289 -21.77 -18.26 10.82
CA ILE A 289 -22.48 -17.41 11.78
C ILE A 289 -22.45 -18.01 13.19
N LYS A 290 -22.77 -19.30 13.33
CA LYS A 290 -22.71 -20.00 14.62
C LYS A 290 -21.30 -19.99 15.20
N THR A 291 -20.30 -20.28 14.36
CA THR A 291 -18.90 -20.29 14.79
C THR A 291 -18.40 -18.91 15.18
N ALA A 292 -18.82 -17.86 14.48
CA ALA A 292 -18.49 -16.47 14.81
C ALA A 292 -19.00 -16.05 16.19
N GLN A 293 -20.08 -16.65 16.69
CA GLN A 293 -20.59 -16.37 18.03
C GLN A 293 -19.67 -16.86 19.16
N LEU A 294 -18.71 -17.72 18.85
CA LEU A 294 -17.69 -18.18 19.81
C LEU A 294 -16.58 -17.15 20.02
N LEU A 295 -16.52 -16.11 19.18
CA LEU A 295 -15.55 -15.02 19.30
C LEU A 295 -15.98 -13.98 20.34
N PRO A 296 -15.03 -13.25 20.95
CA PRO A 296 -15.34 -12.22 21.95
C PRO A 296 -16.17 -11.08 21.34
N GLU A 297 -17.07 -10.52 22.13
CA GLU A 297 -17.88 -9.34 21.75
C GLU A 297 -17.11 -8.02 21.89
N ILE A 298 -16.14 -7.96 22.80
CA ILE A 298 -15.42 -6.74 23.18
C ILE A 298 -14.02 -6.78 22.56
N GLU A 299 -13.63 -5.70 21.91
CA GLU A 299 -12.25 -5.52 21.48
C GLU A 299 -11.34 -5.37 22.71
N PRO A 300 -10.21 -6.09 22.76
CA PRO A 300 -9.26 -5.92 23.86
C PRO A 300 -8.72 -4.49 23.87
N LYS A 301 -8.49 -3.96 25.05
CA LYS A 301 -7.82 -2.67 25.18
C LYS A 301 -6.37 -2.79 24.70
N VAL A 302 -5.86 -1.74 24.05
CA VAL A 302 -4.46 -1.70 23.59
C VAL A 302 -3.48 -1.95 24.74
N SER A 303 -3.86 -1.56 25.99
CA SER A 303 -3.11 -1.85 27.21
C SER A 303 -2.94 -3.34 27.53
N ASP A 304 -3.87 -4.18 27.05
CA ASP A 304 -3.88 -5.62 27.34
C ASP A 304 -3.01 -6.41 26.33
N ILE A 305 -2.46 -5.71 25.35
CA ILE A 305 -1.61 -6.26 24.31
C ILE A 305 -0.15 -6.03 24.73
N PRO A 306 0.70 -7.07 24.78
CA PRO A 306 2.08 -6.90 25.17
C PRO A 306 2.79 -5.85 24.30
N ALA A 307 3.48 -4.89 24.94
CA ALA A 307 4.20 -3.78 24.31
C ALA A 307 5.29 -4.17 23.28
N LEU A 308 5.54 -5.46 23.13
CA LEU A 308 6.54 -6.03 22.23
C LEU A 308 5.98 -6.57 20.90
N ALA A 309 4.68 -6.37 20.61
CA ALA A 309 4.13 -6.76 19.32
C ALA A 309 4.31 -5.60 18.31
N PRO A 310 5.31 -5.64 17.42
CA PRO A 310 5.59 -4.56 16.45
C PRO A 310 4.48 -4.36 15.40
N MET A 311 3.53 -5.28 15.33
CA MET A 311 2.28 -5.14 14.59
C MET A 311 1.15 -5.70 15.44
N VAL A 312 0.40 -4.81 16.08
CA VAL A 312 -0.81 -5.18 16.82
C VAL A 312 -1.90 -5.57 15.82
N ILE A 313 -1.92 -6.85 15.44
CA ILE A 313 -3.10 -7.42 14.80
C ILE A 313 -4.13 -7.57 15.91
N LEU A 314 -5.15 -6.69 15.91
CA LEU A 314 -6.26 -6.79 16.85
C LEU A 314 -6.93 -8.17 16.68
N PRO A 315 -7.17 -8.90 17.77
CA PRO A 315 -7.83 -10.19 17.69
C PRO A 315 -9.23 -10.03 17.05
N PRO A 316 -9.67 -11.04 16.32
CA PRO A 316 -10.97 -11.02 15.68
C PRO A 316 -12.08 -11.01 16.74
N THR A 317 -13.09 -10.17 16.52
CA THR A 317 -14.30 -10.12 17.36
C THR A 317 -15.49 -10.72 16.61
N LYS A 318 -16.50 -11.13 17.37
CA LYS A 318 -17.79 -11.57 16.83
C LYS A 318 -18.36 -10.60 15.80
N TRP A 319 -18.29 -9.30 16.09
CA TRP A 319 -18.86 -8.27 15.23
C TRP A 319 -18.12 -8.11 13.92
N ARG A 320 -16.79 -8.20 13.92
CA ARG A 320 -15.97 -8.22 12.70
C ARG A 320 -16.23 -9.46 11.86
N ALA A 321 -16.41 -10.61 12.50
CA ALA A 321 -16.75 -11.85 11.81
C ALA A 321 -18.12 -11.73 11.12
N LEU A 322 -19.15 -11.26 11.84
CA LEU A 322 -20.48 -11.04 11.28
C LEU A 322 -20.47 -10.02 10.14
N ALA A 323 -19.69 -8.94 10.25
CA ALA A 323 -19.50 -7.96 9.18
C ALA A 323 -18.88 -8.59 7.93
N THR A 324 -17.89 -9.45 8.10
CA THR A 324 -17.25 -10.17 6.96
C THR A 324 -18.22 -11.15 6.31
N ILE A 325 -18.99 -11.89 7.10
CA ILE A 325 -20.03 -12.80 6.58
C ILE A 325 -21.09 -12.01 5.81
N ALA A 326 -21.57 -10.88 6.34
CA ALA A 326 -22.56 -10.05 5.67
C ALA A 326 -22.06 -9.52 4.32
N LYS A 327 -20.83 -9.02 4.24
CA LYS A 327 -20.22 -8.59 2.98
C LYS A 327 -20.15 -9.74 1.96
N ALA A 328 -19.69 -10.91 2.38
CA ALA A 328 -19.58 -12.08 1.51
C ALA A 328 -20.95 -12.60 1.02
N LEU A 329 -22.00 -12.54 1.85
CA LEU A 329 -23.37 -12.86 1.46
C LEU A 329 -23.87 -11.92 0.34
N VAL A 330 -23.59 -10.62 0.43
CA VAL A 330 -23.95 -9.66 -0.62
C VAL A 330 -23.24 -9.97 -1.93
N GLU A 331 -21.96 -10.33 -1.89
CA GLU A 331 -21.19 -10.76 -3.09
C GLU A 331 -21.80 -11.99 -3.77
N ARG A 332 -22.57 -12.80 -3.01
CA ARG A 332 -23.31 -13.98 -3.50
C ARG A 332 -24.79 -13.70 -3.78
N GLY A 333 -25.22 -12.43 -3.74
CA GLY A 333 -26.59 -12.03 -4.01
C GLY A 333 -27.59 -12.26 -2.86
N GLN A 334 -27.14 -12.74 -1.68
CA GLN A 334 -28.01 -12.99 -0.50
C GLN A 334 -28.17 -11.72 0.35
N VAL A 335 -28.70 -10.66 -0.27
CA VAL A 335 -28.72 -9.30 0.30
C VAL A 335 -29.55 -9.23 1.59
N GLU A 336 -30.78 -9.80 1.57
CA GLU A 336 -31.69 -9.73 2.73
C GLU A 336 -31.08 -10.39 3.98
N ARG A 337 -30.46 -11.54 3.76
CA ARG A 337 -29.77 -12.26 4.84
C ARG A 337 -28.59 -11.47 5.41
N ALA A 338 -27.83 -10.82 4.52
CA ALA A 338 -26.73 -9.95 4.94
C ALA A 338 -27.23 -8.79 5.81
N LEU A 339 -28.35 -8.15 5.42
CA LEU A 339 -28.93 -7.04 6.16
C LEU A 339 -29.47 -7.48 7.53
N GLN A 340 -30.06 -8.66 7.63
CA GLN A 340 -30.46 -9.23 8.94
C GLN A 340 -29.25 -9.38 9.88
N ILE A 341 -28.09 -9.78 9.36
CA ILE A 341 -26.86 -9.87 10.17
C ILE A 341 -26.41 -8.47 10.60
N VAL A 342 -26.42 -7.47 9.70
CA VAL A 342 -26.00 -6.09 10.01
C VAL A 342 -26.79 -5.50 11.16
N GLU A 343 -28.11 -5.77 11.24
CA GLU A 343 -28.97 -5.31 12.34
C GLU A 343 -28.53 -5.87 13.71
N THR A 344 -27.86 -7.01 13.73
CA THR A 344 -27.35 -7.59 14.98
C THR A 344 -26.03 -6.98 15.45
N ILE A 345 -25.33 -6.21 14.60
CA ILE A 345 -24.02 -5.62 14.91
C ILE A 345 -24.22 -4.45 15.87
N LYS A 346 -23.82 -4.63 17.13
CA LYS A 346 -23.98 -3.62 18.19
C LYS A 346 -22.99 -2.45 18.10
N PRO A 347 -21.65 -2.65 17.84
CA PRO A 347 -20.70 -1.54 17.81
C PRO A 347 -21.00 -0.59 16.63
N PRO A 348 -21.25 0.72 16.88
CA PRO A 348 -21.66 1.65 15.84
C PRO A 348 -20.65 1.75 14.70
N LEU A 349 -19.35 1.82 14.99
CA LEU A 349 -18.30 1.94 13.96
C LEU A 349 -18.26 0.73 13.03
N THR A 350 -18.37 -0.48 13.58
CA THR A 350 -18.41 -1.72 12.78
C THR A 350 -19.68 -1.77 11.92
N ARG A 351 -20.82 -1.34 12.47
CA ARG A 351 -22.09 -1.30 11.72
C ARG A 351 -22.04 -0.28 10.59
N ILE A 352 -21.56 0.95 10.85
CA ILE A 352 -21.38 2.00 9.83
C ILE A 352 -20.48 1.51 8.69
N ASP A 353 -19.30 0.97 9.04
CA ASP A 353 -18.36 0.43 8.02
C ASP A 353 -19.01 -0.66 7.17
N THR A 354 -19.77 -1.54 7.81
CA THR A 354 -20.45 -2.64 7.11
C THR A 354 -21.55 -2.12 6.18
N LEU A 355 -22.36 -1.15 6.61
CA LEU A 355 -23.41 -0.51 5.80
C LEU A 355 -22.81 0.16 4.56
N ILE A 356 -21.73 0.93 4.72
CA ILE A 356 -21.02 1.59 3.61
C ILE A 356 -20.47 0.55 2.62
N ALA A 357 -19.80 -0.51 3.13
CA ALA A 357 -19.24 -1.54 2.28
C ALA A 357 -20.32 -2.31 1.50
N ILE A 358 -21.46 -2.63 2.12
CA ILE A 358 -22.58 -3.28 1.45
C ILE A 358 -23.20 -2.34 0.40
N ALA A 359 -23.35 -1.05 0.70
CA ALA A 359 -23.83 -0.07 -0.27
C ALA A 359 -22.92 -0.02 -1.50
N GLN A 360 -21.60 -0.07 -1.32
CA GLN A 360 -20.63 -0.16 -2.44
C GLN A 360 -20.82 -1.42 -3.29
N LEU A 361 -21.03 -2.57 -2.67
CA LEU A 361 -21.25 -3.83 -3.38
C LEU A 361 -22.59 -3.79 -4.19
N LEU A 362 -23.61 -3.16 -3.63
CA LEU A 362 -24.93 -3.03 -4.26
C LEU A 362 -25.02 -1.89 -5.29
N ALA A 363 -24.00 -1.07 -5.43
CA ALA A 363 -24.00 0.13 -6.27
C ALA A 363 -24.54 -0.08 -7.69
N LYS A 364 -24.21 -1.21 -8.32
CA LYS A 364 -24.60 -1.55 -9.70
C LYS A 364 -25.90 -2.34 -9.78
N SER A 365 -26.16 -3.23 -8.83
CA SER A 365 -27.29 -4.17 -8.87
C SER A 365 -28.57 -3.60 -8.25
N SER A 366 -28.45 -2.75 -7.23
CA SER A 366 -29.58 -2.20 -6.47
C SER A 366 -29.25 -0.80 -5.92
N PRO A 367 -29.15 0.24 -6.77
CA PRO A 367 -28.74 1.58 -6.36
C PRO A 367 -29.67 2.22 -5.31
N GLN A 368 -30.99 1.98 -5.39
CA GLN A 368 -31.95 2.47 -4.39
C GLN A 368 -31.67 1.90 -3.01
N LYS A 369 -31.44 0.59 -2.92
CA LYS A 369 -31.11 -0.07 -1.65
C LYS A 369 -29.75 0.39 -1.12
N ALA A 370 -28.78 0.60 -2.00
CA ALA A 370 -27.49 1.18 -1.63
C ALA A 370 -27.67 2.59 -1.04
N GLU A 371 -28.54 3.43 -1.61
CA GLU A 371 -28.87 4.75 -1.08
C GLU A 371 -29.49 4.67 0.33
N GLU A 372 -30.48 3.78 0.54
CA GLU A 372 -31.09 3.58 1.87
C GLU A 372 -30.06 3.22 2.93
N LEU A 373 -29.11 2.34 2.59
CA LEU A 373 -28.03 1.94 3.51
C LEU A 373 -27.07 3.10 3.81
N LEU A 374 -26.80 3.97 2.83
CA LEU A 374 -26.00 5.17 3.07
C LEU A 374 -26.71 6.17 3.98
N TRP A 375 -28.02 6.34 3.85
CA TRP A 375 -28.81 7.18 4.78
C TRP A 375 -28.79 6.62 6.19
N LYS A 376 -28.89 5.30 6.34
CA LYS A 376 -28.77 4.65 7.66
C LYS A 376 -27.37 4.84 8.25
N ALA A 377 -26.32 4.64 7.47
CA ALA A 377 -24.95 4.91 7.89
C ALA A 377 -24.75 6.39 8.26
N MET A 378 -25.37 7.33 7.56
CA MET A 378 -25.34 8.76 7.85
C MET A 378 -26.00 9.08 9.20
N ALA A 379 -27.14 8.45 9.52
CA ALA A 379 -27.81 8.61 10.81
C ALA A 379 -26.92 8.11 11.95
N ASP A 380 -26.43 6.88 11.85
CA ASP A 380 -25.53 6.27 12.84
C ASP A 380 -24.25 7.12 13.06
N THR A 381 -23.67 7.67 11.96
CA THR A 381 -22.50 8.55 12.03
C THR A 381 -22.81 9.87 12.74
N SER A 382 -23.99 10.44 12.48
CA SER A 382 -24.43 11.70 13.11
C SER A 382 -24.64 11.58 14.63
N GLU A 383 -25.13 10.43 15.08
CA GLU A 383 -25.30 10.12 16.51
C GLU A 383 -23.95 9.90 17.22
N ASN A 384 -22.95 9.39 16.48
CA ASN A 384 -21.63 9.05 17.00
C ASN A 384 -20.53 9.99 16.47
N VAL A 385 -20.82 11.27 16.23
CA VAL A 385 -19.94 12.21 15.51
C VAL A 385 -18.53 12.34 16.10
N THR A 386 -18.37 12.21 17.40
CA THR A 386 -17.06 12.32 18.08
C THR A 386 -16.08 11.22 17.69
N THR A 387 -16.57 10.01 17.46
CA THR A 387 -15.77 8.83 17.12
C THR A 387 -15.88 8.42 15.65
N ALA A 388 -17.02 8.73 15.01
CA ALA A 388 -17.35 8.28 13.66
C ALA A 388 -17.24 9.38 12.58
N ASN A 389 -16.74 10.58 12.91
CA ASN A 389 -16.73 11.74 11.98
C ASN A 389 -16.07 11.44 10.63
N GLY A 390 -15.03 10.61 10.57
CA GLY A 390 -14.35 10.23 9.33
C GLY A 390 -15.26 9.48 8.33
N TYR A 391 -16.31 8.81 8.80
CA TYR A 391 -17.25 8.08 7.93
C TYR A 391 -18.12 9.00 7.08
N PHE A 392 -18.32 10.28 7.46
CA PHE A 392 -19.02 11.24 6.60
C PHE A 392 -18.36 11.37 5.23
N ILE A 393 -17.01 11.38 5.19
CA ILE A 393 -16.26 11.44 3.92
C ILE A 393 -16.51 10.18 3.09
N ALA A 394 -16.45 9.01 3.71
CA ALA A 394 -16.68 7.74 3.03
C ALA A 394 -18.13 7.62 2.49
N ILE A 395 -19.13 8.03 3.28
CA ILE A 395 -20.52 8.03 2.86
C ILE A 395 -20.73 8.95 1.64
N VAL A 396 -20.21 10.19 1.68
CA VAL A 396 -20.33 11.14 0.58
C VAL A 396 -19.57 10.65 -0.66
N GLU A 397 -18.40 10.06 -0.50
CA GLU A 397 -17.64 9.46 -1.61
C GLU A 397 -18.41 8.34 -2.31
N VAL A 398 -19.08 7.50 -1.54
CA VAL A 398 -19.89 6.40 -2.09
C VAL A 398 -21.18 6.95 -2.70
N ALA A 399 -21.83 7.91 -2.05
CA ALA A 399 -23.02 8.57 -2.57
C ALA A 399 -22.74 9.27 -3.93
N ALA A 400 -21.57 9.93 -4.06
CA ALA A 400 -21.15 10.56 -5.31
C ALA A 400 -21.03 9.58 -6.49
N LYS A 401 -20.75 8.31 -6.22
CA LYS A 401 -20.65 7.24 -7.23
C LYS A 401 -22.00 6.58 -7.55
N ILE A 402 -22.88 6.47 -6.55
CA ILE A 402 -24.14 5.71 -6.67
C ILE A 402 -25.32 6.62 -7.00
N VAL A 403 -25.44 7.75 -6.30
CA VAL A 403 -26.58 8.70 -6.38
C VAL A 403 -26.06 10.13 -6.50
N PRO A 404 -25.33 10.47 -7.58
CA PRO A 404 -24.68 11.76 -7.75
C PRO A 404 -25.65 12.95 -7.61
N GLN A 405 -26.92 12.78 -8.01
CA GLN A 405 -27.97 13.81 -7.90
C GLN A 405 -28.35 14.15 -6.44
N LYS A 406 -28.05 13.28 -5.47
CA LYS A 406 -28.34 13.49 -4.04
C LYS A 406 -27.08 13.73 -3.19
N VAL A 407 -25.91 13.76 -3.80
CA VAL A 407 -24.65 13.88 -3.06
C VAL A 407 -24.59 15.12 -2.17
N SER A 408 -25.17 16.23 -2.65
CA SER A 408 -25.24 17.49 -1.91
C SER A 408 -26.10 17.36 -0.64
N GLU A 409 -27.20 16.59 -0.68
CA GLU A 409 -28.03 16.32 0.49
C GLU A 409 -27.24 15.56 1.57
N PHE A 410 -26.51 14.50 1.17
CA PHE A 410 -25.62 13.77 2.08
C PHE A 410 -24.54 14.69 2.70
N ALA A 411 -23.90 15.50 1.87
CA ALA A 411 -22.84 16.40 2.31
C ALA A 411 -23.34 17.46 3.29
N PHE A 412 -24.47 18.12 2.99
CA PHE A 412 -25.03 19.14 3.90
C PHE A 412 -25.62 18.56 5.19
N LYS A 413 -26.05 17.30 5.18
CA LYS A 413 -26.48 16.61 6.40
C LYS A 413 -25.37 16.48 7.44
N ALA A 414 -24.11 16.32 6.98
CA ALA A 414 -22.94 16.25 7.84
C ALA A 414 -22.52 17.60 8.46
N VAL A 415 -22.92 18.75 7.86
CA VAL A 415 -22.45 20.08 8.30
C VAL A 415 -22.85 20.40 9.74
N LYS A 416 -24.11 20.17 10.11
CA LYS A 416 -24.62 20.52 11.44
C LYS A 416 -23.90 19.77 12.58
N PRO A 417 -23.77 18.45 12.54
CA PRO A 417 -23.00 17.72 13.56
C PRO A 417 -21.52 18.13 13.59
N LEU A 418 -20.88 18.35 12.43
CA LEU A 418 -19.48 18.77 12.36
C LEU A 418 -19.27 20.21 12.88
N ARG A 419 -20.19 21.15 12.64
CA ARG A 419 -20.11 22.48 13.25
C ARG A 419 -20.16 22.43 14.78
N ARG A 420 -20.97 21.52 15.35
CA ARG A 420 -21.04 21.35 16.81
C ARG A 420 -19.76 20.72 17.37
N LEU A 421 -19.16 19.80 16.62
CA LEU A 421 -17.87 19.21 16.99
C LEU A 421 -16.75 20.27 17.03
N GLY A 422 -16.69 21.13 16.01
CA GLY A 422 -15.69 22.20 15.89
C GLY A 422 -14.24 21.70 15.74
N GLY A 423 -13.31 22.65 15.85
CA GLY A 423 -11.87 22.35 15.90
C GLY A 423 -11.28 21.76 14.61
N TYR A 424 -10.07 21.20 14.74
CA TYR A 424 -9.30 20.60 13.64
C TYR A 424 -10.07 19.50 12.92
N THR A 425 -10.65 18.57 13.66
CA THR A 425 -11.38 17.42 13.10
C THR A 425 -12.55 17.85 12.23
N ALA A 426 -13.33 18.82 12.67
CA ALA A 426 -14.47 19.33 11.89
C ALA A 426 -14.02 20.02 10.60
N ALA A 427 -12.98 20.87 10.66
CA ALA A 427 -12.44 21.56 9.49
C ALA A 427 -11.92 20.55 8.43
N THR A 428 -11.15 19.57 8.87
CA THR A 428 -10.57 18.54 7.97
C THR A 428 -11.63 17.60 7.40
N THR A 429 -12.64 17.22 8.17
CA THR A 429 -13.74 16.38 7.68
C THR A 429 -14.60 17.13 6.65
N LEU A 430 -14.97 18.40 6.93
CA LEU A 430 -15.70 19.24 5.97
C LEU A 430 -14.92 19.42 4.66
N SER A 431 -13.61 19.67 4.73
CA SER A 431 -12.77 19.80 3.54
C SER A 431 -12.67 18.47 2.75
N GLY A 432 -12.60 17.33 3.45
CA GLY A 432 -12.63 16.01 2.83
C GLY A 432 -13.94 15.74 2.11
N ILE A 433 -15.08 16.07 2.71
CA ILE A 433 -16.41 15.98 2.09
C ILE A 433 -16.47 16.86 0.84
N ALA A 434 -16.05 18.13 0.94
CA ALA A 434 -16.02 19.06 -0.18
C ALA A 434 -15.20 18.51 -1.35
N ALA A 435 -14.04 17.92 -1.08
CA ALA A 435 -13.19 17.35 -2.13
C ALA A 435 -13.85 16.15 -2.84
N LYS A 436 -14.59 15.29 -2.11
CA LYS A 436 -15.23 14.11 -2.70
C LYS A 436 -16.40 14.46 -3.60
N MET A 437 -17.08 15.58 -3.38
CA MET A 437 -18.20 15.99 -4.21
C MET A 437 -17.82 16.96 -5.35
N ALA A 438 -16.59 17.42 -5.43
CA ALA A 438 -16.16 18.45 -6.39
C ALA A 438 -16.44 18.11 -7.86
N ASN A 439 -16.35 16.83 -8.23
CA ASN A 439 -16.62 16.37 -9.61
C ASN A 439 -18.12 16.20 -9.92
N VAL A 440 -18.99 16.30 -8.91
CA VAL A 440 -20.45 16.10 -9.05
C VAL A 440 -21.18 17.42 -8.90
N ASP A 441 -20.85 18.19 -7.86
CA ASP A 441 -21.43 19.49 -7.58
C ASP A 441 -20.35 20.48 -7.12
N GLN A 442 -19.78 21.20 -8.08
CA GLN A 442 -18.70 22.13 -7.83
C GLN A 442 -19.13 23.32 -6.96
N SER A 443 -20.39 23.77 -7.09
CA SER A 443 -20.93 24.90 -6.31
C SER A 443 -21.06 24.53 -4.84
N ALA A 444 -21.68 23.38 -4.54
CA ALA A 444 -21.81 22.88 -3.18
C ALA A 444 -20.43 22.54 -2.57
N SER A 445 -19.51 21.98 -3.36
CA SER A 445 -18.13 21.75 -2.95
C SER A 445 -17.45 23.05 -2.50
N LYS A 446 -17.55 24.13 -3.28
CA LYS A 446 -17.00 25.43 -2.94
C LYS A 446 -17.61 26.01 -1.66
N ALA A 447 -18.92 25.87 -1.49
CA ALA A 447 -19.61 26.30 -0.26
C ALA A 447 -19.10 25.56 0.97
N LEU A 448 -18.87 24.24 0.86
CA LEU A 448 -18.30 23.41 1.96
C LEU A 448 -16.84 23.75 2.26
N PHE A 449 -16.01 24.04 1.24
CA PHE A 449 -14.66 24.54 1.48
C PHE A 449 -14.67 25.87 2.20
N SER A 450 -15.57 26.79 1.85
CA SER A 450 -15.74 28.06 2.58
C SER A 450 -16.14 27.84 4.03
N GLU A 451 -17.03 26.87 4.30
CA GLU A 451 -17.42 26.51 5.65
C GLU A 451 -16.27 25.87 6.43
N ALA A 452 -15.52 24.96 5.83
CA ALA A 452 -14.33 24.36 6.43
C ALA A 452 -13.29 25.43 6.80
N LEU A 453 -13.09 26.43 5.94
CA LEU A 453 -12.18 27.56 6.19
C LEU A 453 -12.64 28.42 7.37
N LYS A 454 -13.95 28.69 7.48
CA LYS A 454 -14.49 29.41 8.65
C LYS A 454 -14.24 28.65 9.95
N VAL A 455 -14.41 27.33 9.94
CA VAL A 455 -14.12 26.48 11.10
C VAL A 455 -12.62 26.48 11.41
N ALA A 456 -11.75 26.32 10.39
CA ALA A 456 -10.30 26.33 10.55
C ALA A 456 -9.77 27.62 11.17
N ARG A 457 -10.25 28.79 10.71
CA ARG A 457 -9.85 30.10 11.23
C ARG A 457 -10.26 30.36 12.68
N ARG A 458 -11.30 29.68 13.18
CA ARG A 458 -11.76 29.77 14.57
C ARG A 458 -10.95 28.90 15.54
N ILE A 459 -10.04 28.05 15.04
CA ILE A 459 -9.21 27.22 15.91
C ILE A 459 -8.24 28.12 16.67
N SER A 460 -8.34 28.12 17.99
CA SER A 460 -7.51 28.93 18.88
C SER A 460 -6.03 28.49 18.87
N ASN A 461 -5.80 27.19 18.86
CA ASN A 461 -4.46 26.61 18.85
C ASN A 461 -3.80 26.84 17.47
N PRO A 462 -2.69 27.61 17.38
CA PRO A 462 -2.05 27.96 16.10
C PRO A 462 -1.56 26.74 15.32
N ASP A 463 -1.11 25.67 16.00
CA ASP A 463 -0.65 24.44 15.37
C ASP A 463 -1.75 23.70 14.66
N GLN A 464 -2.85 23.51 15.38
CA GLN A 464 -4.02 22.84 14.83
C GLN A 464 -4.64 23.68 13.71
N ARG A 465 -4.65 25.01 13.86
CA ARG A 465 -5.12 25.91 12.81
C ARG A 465 -4.26 25.79 11.54
N MET A 466 -2.94 25.83 11.68
CA MET A 466 -2.00 25.65 10.56
C MET A 466 -2.21 24.31 9.86
N LEU A 467 -2.28 23.19 10.62
CA LEU A 467 -2.52 21.86 10.07
C LEU A 467 -3.87 21.77 9.36
N ALA A 468 -4.91 22.46 9.87
CA ALA A 468 -6.21 22.53 9.22
C ALA A 468 -6.14 23.27 7.88
N LEU A 469 -5.44 24.42 7.82
CA LEU A 469 -5.24 25.20 6.60
C LEU A 469 -4.42 24.43 5.56
N GLU A 470 -3.36 23.72 5.97
CA GLU A 470 -2.57 22.85 5.08
C GLU A 470 -3.43 21.73 4.48
N THR A 471 -4.22 21.06 5.33
CA THR A 471 -5.13 20.00 4.89
C THR A 471 -6.17 20.55 3.91
N LEU A 472 -6.74 21.71 4.23
CA LEU A 472 -7.72 22.38 3.39
C LEU A 472 -7.14 22.75 2.02
N ALA A 473 -5.95 23.37 1.97
CA ALA A 473 -5.27 23.69 0.72
C ALA A 473 -4.98 22.43 -0.13
N GLY A 474 -4.54 21.35 0.51
CA GLY A 474 -4.34 20.06 -0.14
C GLY A 474 -5.64 19.48 -0.73
N GLN A 475 -6.73 19.48 0.03
CA GLN A 475 -8.03 18.99 -0.44
C GLN A 475 -8.62 19.87 -1.56
N MET A 476 -8.46 21.20 -1.49
CA MET A 476 -8.84 22.13 -2.57
C MET A 476 -8.06 21.81 -3.86
N ALA A 477 -6.75 21.56 -3.76
CA ALA A 477 -5.95 21.16 -4.91
C ALA A 477 -6.41 19.83 -5.51
N HIS A 478 -6.67 18.80 -4.68
CA HIS A 478 -7.23 17.54 -5.14
C HIS A 478 -8.60 17.67 -5.81
N ALA A 479 -9.38 18.66 -5.42
CA ALA A 479 -10.66 19.01 -6.00
C ALA A 479 -10.57 19.98 -7.20
N ASN A 480 -9.37 20.25 -7.71
CA ASN A 480 -9.06 21.17 -8.80
C ASN A 480 -9.37 22.65 -8.51
N PHE A 481 -9.58 23.06 -7.26
CA PHE A 481 -9.69 24.46 -6.83
C PHE A 481 -8.29 25.06 -6.60
N PHE A 482 -7.44 25.03 -7.63
CA PHE A 482 -6.03 25.40 -7.52
C PHE A 482 -5.81 26.86 -7.11
N GLY A 483 -6.63 27.79 -7.64
CA GLY A 483 -6.54 29.20 -7.27
C GLY A 483 -6.80 29.43 -5.77
N ASP A 484 -7.86 28.81 -5.25
CA ASP A 484 -8.23 28.89 -3.83
C ASP A 484 -7.16 28.21 -2.94
N ALA A 485 -6.61 27.06 -3.37
CA ALA A 485 -5.53 26.38 -2.67
C ALA A 485 -4.26 27.23 -2.56
N VAL A 486 -3.85 27.86 -3.66
CA VAL A 486 -2.68 28.76 -3.70
C VAL A 486 -2.91 30.02 -2.87
N ALA A 487 -4.14 30.55 -2.82
CA ALA A 487 -4.50 31.72 -2.04
C ALA A 487 -4.34 31.50 -0.51
N LEU A 488 -4.35 30.25 -0.03
CA LEU A 488 -4.13 29.93 1.38
C LEU A 488 -2.63 29.89 1.79
N LEU A 489 -1.71 29.79 0.84
CA LEU A 489 -0.28 29.66 1.13
C LEU A 489 0.30 30.80 1.98
N PRO A 490 -0.04 32.08 1.74
CA PRO A 490 0.43 33.17 2.60
C PRO A 490 -0.08 33.07 4.04
N GLU A 491 -1.34 32.65 4.25
CA GLU A 491 -1.93 32.47 5.60
C GLU A 491 -1.23 31.32 6.35
N ILE A 492 -0.90 30.25 5.66
CA ILE A 492 -0.12 29.12 6.20
C ILE A 492 1.28 29.60 6.62
N GLU A 493 1.96 30.36 5.76
CA GLU A 493 3.28 30.89 6.05
C GLU A 493 3.26 31.85 7.25
N GLN A 494 2.33 32.79 7.28
CA GLN A 494 2.18 33.74 8.39
C GLN A 494 1.90 33.01 9.71
N THR A 495 1.03 32.00 9.70
CA THR A 495 0.71 31.19 10.90
C THR A 495 1.94 30.42 11.39
N SER A 496 2.81 29.96 10.48
CA SER A 496 4.07 29.30 10.81
C SER A 496 5.11 30.24 11.40
N GLN A 497 5.24 31.47 10.88
CA GLN A 497 6.21 32.49 11.34
C GLN A 497 5.87 33.03 12.73
N ALA A 498 4.59 33.18 13.07
CA ALA A 498 4.13 33.68 14.37
C ALA A 498 4.60 32.85 15.58
N ARG A 499 5.22 31.70 15.36
CA ARG A 499 5.74 30.73 16.37
C ARG A 499 7.23 30.92 16.70
N GLY A 500 7.94 31.82 16.04
CA GLY A 500 9.41 31.90 16.16
C GLY A 500 10.17 30.72 15.55
N ASN A 501 9.47 29.72 15.02
CA ASN A 501 10.04 28.62 14.22
C ASN A 501 10.09 29.05 12.74
N VAL A 502 11.17 29.70 12.36
CA VAL A 502 11.46 30.12 10.98
C VAL A 502 11.84 28.86 10.15
N SER A 503 11.01 27.83 10.19
CA SER A 503 11.20 26.71 9.28
C SER A 503 10.34 26.95 8.02
N PRO A 504 10.92 27.24 6.87
CA PRO A 504 10.20 27.35 5.59
C PRO A 504 9.56 26.03 5.16
N GLY A 505 9.71 24.96 5.97
CA GLY A 505 9.35 23.61 5.62
C GLY A 505 7.86 23.35 5.37
N ARG A 506 6.95 24.04 6.10
CA ARG A 506 5.51 23.78 5.97
C ARG A 506 4.91 24.37 4.70
N TRP A 507 5.23 25.62 4.39
CA TRP A 507 4.86 26.25 3.13
C TRP A 507 5.40 25.45 1.94
N CYS A 508 6.65 25.03 1.99
CA CYS A 508 7.29 24.25 0.95
C CYS A 508 6.61 22.90 0.73
N LEU A 509 6.29 22.19 1.80
CA LEU A 509 5.59 20.90 1.75
C LEU A 509 4.19 21.02 1.13
N THR A 510 3.44 22.05 1.55
CA THR A 510 2.09 22.30 1.02
C THR A 510 2.15 22.72 -0.44
N THR A 511 3.08 23.60 -0.80
CA THR A 511 3.31 24.04 -2.18
C THR A 511 3.68 22.87 -3.08
N ARG A 512 4.58 21.98 -2.63
CA ARG A 512 4.93 20.75 -3.35
C ARG A 512 3.69 19.90 -3.65
N ARG A 513 2.86 19.61 -2.64
CA ARG A 513 1.62 18.82 -2.81
C ARG A 513 0.67 19.45 -3.82
N ILE A 514 0.54 20.77 -3.83
CA ILE A 514 -0.28 21.50 -4.82
C ILE A 514 0.34 21.33 -6.22
N VAL A 515 1.65 21.48 -6.38
CA VAL A 515 2.36 21.29 -7.66
C VAL A 515 2.17 19.87 -8.19
N GLU A 516 2.35 18.85 -7.35
CA GLU A 516 2.13 17.44 -7.70
C GLU A 516 0.69 17.19 -8.19
N THR A 517 -0.28 17.78 -7.50
CA THR A 517 -1.70 17.63 -7.85
C THR A 517 -2.05 18.38 -9.14
N MET A 518 -1.55 19.59 -9.33
CA MET A 518 -1.67 20.35 -10.58
C MET A 518 -1.09 19.57 -11.77
N ALA A 519 0.10 18.98 -11.58
CA ALA A 519 0.76 18.20 -12.62
C ALA A 519 -0.08 16.98 -13.03
N LYS A 520 -0.59 16.21 -12.05
CA LYS A 520 -1.49 15.07 -12.29
C LYS A 520 -2.79 15.47 -12.98
N ALA A 521 -3.35 16.62 -12.63
CA ALA A 521 -4.55 17.18 -13.28
C ALA A 521 -4.26 17.80 -14.68
N GLY A 522 -3.01 17.81 -15.12
CA GLY A 522 -2.61 18.34 -16.42
C GLY A 522 -2.46 19.87 -16.46
N GLN A 523 -2.52 20.56 -15.33
CA GLN A 523 -2.30 22.00 -15.19
C GLN A 523 -0.80 22.34 -15.17
N ILE A 524 -0.08 21.87 -16.18
CA ILE A 524 1.39 21.86 -16.22
C ILE A 524 2.00 23.27 -16.10
N ASN A 525 1.45 24.25 -16.82
CA ASN A 525 1.99 25.61 -16.83
C ASN A 525 1.86 26.26 -15.43
N GLN A 526 0.73 26.06 -14.75
CA GLN A 526 0.52 26.55 -13.39
C GLN A 526 1.45 25.83 -12.39
N ALA A 527 1.62 24.51 -12.54
CA ALA A 527 2.56 23.73 -11.73
C ALA A 527 4.00 24.23 -11.88
N ILE A 528 4.45 24.51 -13.11
CA ILE A 528 5.78 25.09 -13.38
C ILE A 528 5.93 26.48 -12.77
N SER A 529 4.94 27.36 -12.92
CA SER A 529 4.96 28.71 -12.32
C SER A 529 5.05 28.65 -10.79
N LEU A 530 4.34 27.71 -10.16
CA LEU A 530 4.40 27.54 -8.72
C LEU A 530 5.74 26.91 -8.26
N LEU A 531 6.29 25.93 -9.02
CA LEU A 531 7.63 25.37 -8.78
C LEU A 531 8.73 26.46 -8.78
N GLN A 532 8.64 27.45 -9.69
CA GLN A 532 9.61 28.55 -9.74
C GLN A 532 9.66 29.36 -8.45
N LYS A 533 8.52 29.48 -7.74
CA LYS A 533 8.44 30.15 -6.43
C LYS A 533 9.09 29.34 -5.30
N MET A 534 9.34 28.05 -5.50
CA MET A 534 9.97 27.16 -4.52
C MET A 534 11.50 27.28 -4.45
N SER A 535 12.11 28.37 -4.97
CA SER A 535 13.58 28.53 -5.00
C SER A 535 14.24 28.45 -3.62
N GLN A 536 13.55 28.86 -2.57
CA GLN A 536 14.02 28.81 -1.17
C GLN A 536 13.66 27.53 -0.43
N CYS A 537 12.90 26.62 -1.06
CA CYS A 537 12.53 25.34 -0.47
C CYS A 537 13.69 24.35 -0.46
N ARG A 538 13.58 23.35 0.42
CA ARG A 538 14.55 22.25 0.48
C ARG A 538 14.62 21.53 -0.86
N ASN A 539 15.80 21.00 -1.17
CA ASN A 539 16.03 20.26 -2.42
C ASN A 539 15.05 19.09 -2.58
N GLU A 540 14.68 18.43 -1.48
CA GLU A 540 13.72 17.32 -1.48
C GLU A 540 12.33 17.74 -2.01
N ASP A 541 11.78 18.87 -1.53
CA ASP A 541 10.47 19.35 -1.95
C ASP A 541 10.48 19.76 -3.43
N ARG A 542 11.58 20.35 -3.89
CA ARG A 542 11.76 20.72 -5.30
C ARG A 542 11.97 19.51 -6.20
N PHE A 543 12.71 18.54 -5.73
CA PHE A 543 12.94 17.27 -6.42
C PHE A 543 11.62 16.53 -6.71
N GLU A 544 10.78 16.36 -5.70
CA GLU A 544 9.48 15.68 -5.86
C GLU A 544 8.56 16.43 -6.83
N ALA A 545 8.52 17.75 -6.74
CA ALA A 545 7.74 18.57 -7.66
C ALA A 545 8.22 18.46 -9.12
N LEU A 546 9.55 18.46 -9.35
CA LEU A 546 10.14 18.25 -10.68
C LEU A 546 9.78 16.87 -11.26
N LEU A 547 9.89 15.84 -10.43
CA LEU A 547 9.60 14.47 -10.84
C LEU A 547 8.12 14.30 -11.22
N ALA A 548 7.20 14.86 -10.42
CA ALA A 548 5.76 14.83 -10.70
C ALA A 548 5.40 15.56 -12.02
N ILE A 549 6.00 16.72 -12.30
CA ILE A 549 5.80 17.43 -13.57
C ILE A 549 6.35 16.59 -14.74
N GLY A 550 7.53 16.00 -14.57
CA GLY A 550 8.15 15.13 -15.58
C GLY A 550 7.28 13.91 -15.91
N GLU A 551 6.77 13.23 -14.89
CA GLU A 551 5.88 12.07 -15.05
C GLU A 551 4.57 12.44 -15.78
N ALA A 552 3.95 13.55 -15.39
CA ALA A 552 2.72 14.04 -16.01
C ALA A 552 2.90 14.44 -17.49
N LEU A 553 4.08 14.96 -17.85
CA LEU A 553 4.42 15.32 -19.23
C LEU A 553 4.79 14.11 -20.10
N ALA A 554 5.17 12.98 -19.54
CA ALA A 554 5.80 11.88 -20.26
C ALA A 554 4.97 11.34 -21.43
N GLN A 555 3.64 11.44 -21.34
CA GLN A 555 2.72 11.00 -22.40
C GLN A 555 2.34 12.10 -23.42
N ARG A 556 2.56 13.39 -23.05
CA ARG A 556 2.11 14.56 -23.83
C ARG A 556 3.26 15.26 -24.55
N ASP A 557 4.37 15.45 -23.84
CA ASP A 557 5.58 16.14 -24.36
C ASP A 557 6.83 15.49 -23.77
N ARG A 558 7.31 14.48 -24.50
CA ARG A 558 8.45 13.67 -24.07
C ARG A 558 9.72 14.48 -23.87
N LYS A 559 9.97 15.47 -24.73
CA LYS A 559 11.18 16.31 -24.61
C LYS A 559 11.16 17.15 -23.33
N LYS A 560 10.00 17.77 -23.03
CA LYS A 560 9.84 18.49 -21.77
C LYS A 560 9.86 17.55 -20.56
N ALA A 561 9.20 16.39 -20.64
CA ALA A 561 9.26 15.39 -19.57
C ALA A 561 10.70 15.00 -19.24
N GLU A 562 11.49 14.67 -20.26
CA GLU A 562 12.89 14.30 -20.06
C GLU A 562 13.70 15.41 -19.42
N LYS A 563 13.46 16.67 -19.76
CA LYS A 563 14.12 17.83 -19.12
C LYS A 563 13.88 17.87 -17.61
N PHE A 564 12.63 17.75 -17.17
CA PHE A 564 12.27 17.77 -15.73
C PHE A 564 12.82 16.56 -14.99
N ILE A 565 12.70 15.35 -15.57
CA ILE A 565 13.23 14.12 -14.97
C ILE A 565 14.76 14.19 -14.88
N ARG A 566 15.45 14.73 -15.90
CA ARG A 566 16.90 14.93 -15.89
C ARG A 566 17.33 15.92 -14.80
N GLN A 567 16.58 17.01 -14.59
CA GLN A 567 16.83 17.94 -13.49
C GLN A 567 16.68 17.25 -12.13
N ALA A 568 15.61 16.48 -11.92
CA ALA A 568 15.43 15.70 -10.69
C ALA A 568 16.59 14.71 -10.48
N TRP A 569 17.01 13.99 -11.53
CA TRP A 569 18.16 13.09 -11.48
C TRP A 569 19.47 13.80 -11.10
N GLN A 570 19.74 14.96 -11.69
CA GLN A 570 20.93 15.74 -11.34
C GLN A 570 20.90 16.21 -9.87
N MET A 571 19.74 16.57 -9.35
CA MET A 571 19.58 16.91 -7.92
C MET A 571 19.88 15.70 -7.03
N ALA A 572 19.34 14.54 -7.34
CA ALA A 572 19.60 13.29 -6.60
C ALA A 572 21.11 12.94 -6.60
N LYS A 573 21.78 13.06 -7.77
CA LYS A 573 23.23 12.83 -7.91
C LYS A 573 24.05 13.84 -7.09
N ALA A 574 23.69 15.11 -7.11
CA ALA A 574 24.40 16.16 -6.38
C ALA A 574 24.32 15.94 -4.85
N GLU A 575 23.15 15.54 -4.34
CA GLU A 575 22.99 15.22 -2.91
C GLU A 575 23.81 13.99 -2.52
N TRP A 576 23.80 12.94 -3.37
CA TRP A 576 24.64 11.76 -3.14
C TRP A 576 26.12 12.10 -3.12
N GLN A 577 26.60 12.90 -4.07
CA GLN A 577 28.01 13.36 -4.12
C GLN A 577 28.39 14.25 -2.92
N ARG A 578 27.46 15.07 -2.43
CA ARG A 578 27.66 15.86 -1.20
C ARG A 578 27.89 14.96 0.01
N TYR A 579 27.02 13.95 0.16
CA TYR A 579 27.18 12.95 1.20
C TYR A 579 28.55 12.24 1.12
N GLU A 580 28.95 11.78 -0.06
CA GLU A 580 30.22 11.10 -0.26
C GLU A 580 31.42 11.94 0.17
N ARG A 581 31.41 13.24 -0.16
CA ARG A 581 32.44 14.18 0.26
C ARG A 581 32.48 14.35 1.77
N GLN A 582 31.32 14.48 2.43
CA GLN A 582 31.23 14.55 3.89
C GLN A 582 31.71 13.27 4.56
N ALA A 583 31.34 12.11 4.05
CA ALA A 583 31.78 10.83 4.55
C ALA A 583 33.31 10.64 4.42
N GLN A 584 33.92 11.10 3.32
CA GLN A 584 35.37 11.09 3.14
C GLN A 584 36.07 12.03 4.12
N LEU A 585 35.51 13.23 4.35
CA LEU A 585 36.05 14.20 5.30
C LEU A 585 36.01 13.64 6.74
N SER A 586 34.88 13.05 7.16
CA SER A 586 34.77 12.42 8.48
C SER A 586 35.81 11.31 8.69
N ARG A 587 36.04 10.47 7.68
CA ARG A 587 37.10 9.42 7.76
C ARG A 587 38.49 10.03 7.91
N ARG A 588 38.79 11.12 7.19
CA ARG A 588 40.11 11.83 7.31
C ARG A 588 40.31 12.45 8.70
N LEU A 589 39.22 12.87 9.34
CA LEU A 589 39.22 13.45 10.69
C LEU A 589 39.15 12.37 11.78
N GLY A 590 39.26 11.07 11.46
CA GLY A 590 39.22 9.98 12.42
C GLY A 590 37.85 9.71 13.05
N SER A 591 36.78 10.35 12.53
CA SER A 591 35.42 10.10 12.96
C SER A 591 34.75 9.09 12.05
N SER A 592 33.94 8.17 12.63
CA SER A 592 33.09 7.27 11.82
C SER A 592 32.09 8.10 11.05
N PRO A 593 32.02 8.00 9.70
CA PRO A 593 31.01 8.71 8.94
C PRO A 593 29.63 8.18 9.32
N TYR A 594 28.68 9.09 9.56
CA TYR A 594 27.28 8.69 9.64
C TYR A 594 26.90 7.98 8.34
N PRO A 595 26.14 6.87 8.40
CA PRO A 595 25.65 6.20 7.21
C PRO A 595 24.77 7.16 6.39
N PRO A 596 24.69 6.97 5.04
CA PRO A 596 23.83 7.80 4.22
C PRO A 596 22.39 7.68 4.71
N HIS A 597 21.71 8.82 4.89
CA HIS A 597 20.29 8.79 5.22
C HIS A 597 19.53 8.03 4.11
N PRO A 598 18.61 7.13 4.44
CA PRO A 598 17.84 6.37 3.45
C PRO A 598 17.23 7.23 2.33
N ASP A 599 16.86 8.47 2.66
CA ASP A 599 16.25 9.41 1.70
C ASP A 599 17.16 9.77 0.51
N LEU A 600 18.48 9.72 0.66
CA LEU A 600 19.41 10.00 -0.44
C LEU A 600 19.33 8.93 -1.53
N PHE A 601 19.25 7.66 -1.12
CA PHE A 601 19.03 6.56 -2.05
C PHE A 601 17.62 6.59 -2.65
N LEU A 602 16.60 6.94 -1.82
CA LEU A 602 15.20 7.03 -2.25
C LEU A 602 15.00 8.00 -3.41
N GLN A 603 15.72 9.12 -3.47
CA GLN A 603 15.60 10.06 -4.59
C GLN A 603 16.06 9.41 -5.92
N SER A 604 17.21 8.78 -5.95
CA SER A 604 17.70 8.07 -7.15
C SER A 604 16.76 6.92 -7.54
N LEU A 605 16.27 6.18 -6.56
CA LEU A 605 15.29 5.12 -6.74
C LEU A 605 13.99 5.63 -7.38
N LYS A 606 13.41 6.73 -6.86
CA LYS A 606 12.18 7.32 -7.39
C LYS A 606 12.31 7.70 -8.86
N VAL A 607 13.42 8.33 -9.26
CA VAL A 607 13.68 8.63 -10.68
C VAL A 607 13.73 7.35 -11.50
N THR A 608 14.48 6.34 -11.06
CA THR A 608 14.65 5.07 -11.78
C THR A 608 13.31 4.35 -11.97
N ILE A 609 12.49 4.26 -10.93
CA ILE A 609 11.17 3.61 -11.00
C ILE A 609 10.19 4.42 -11.86
N THR A 610 10.22 5.76 -11.77
CA THR A 610 9.40 6.62 -12.65
C THR A 610 9.75 6.42 -14.11
N VAL A 611 11.04 6.41 -14.46
CA VAL A 611 11.49 6.13 -15.84
C VAL A 611 11.11 4.71 -16.27
N ALA A 612 11.23 3.72 -15.38
CA ALA A 612 10.84 2.34 -15.67
C ALA A 612 9.35 2.24 -16.03
N ARG A 613 8.46 2.88 -15.27
CA ARG A 613 7.02 2.94 -15.55
C ARG A 613 6.72 3.59 -16.90
N ILE A 614 7.38 4.71 -17.21
CA ILE A 614 7.20 5.43 -18.48
C ILE A 614 7.64 4.56 -19.66
N VAL A 615 8.81 3.92 -19.58
CA VAL A 615 9.36 3.06 -20.64
C VAL A 615 8.50 1.81 -20.83
N SER A 616 8.05 1.17 -19.75
CA SER A 616 7.16 0.00 -19.79
C SER A 616 5.81 0.33 -20.44
N ALA A 617 5.19 1.44 -20.06
CA ALA A 617 3.91 1.88 -20.64
C ALA A 617 4.00 2.15 -22.15
N GLN A 618 5.17 2.52 -22.68
CA GLN A 618 5.41 2.72 -24.11
C GLN A 618 5.54 1.39 -24.88
N THR A 619 6.14 0.38 -24.25
CA THR A 619 6.29 -0.96 -24.88
C THR A 619 4.97 -1.71 -24.94
N SER A 620 4.06 -1.49 -24.01
CA SER A 620 2.72 -2.11 -23.97
C SER A 620 1.75 -1.54 -25.02
N ARG A 621 2.05 -0.36 -25.59
CA ARG A 621 1.23 0.31 -26.64
C ARG A 621 1.70 0.02 -28.07
N ARG A 622 2.85 -0.58 -28.23
CA ARG A 622 3.39 -1.08 -29.51
C ARG A 622 3.10 -2.58 -29.66
#